data_69135ac7d823050310caf8386860ded8
#
_entry.id   69135ac7d823050310caf8386860ded8
#
_cell.length_a   1.000
_cell.length_b   1.000
_cell.length_c   1.000
_cell.angle_alpha   90.00
_cell.angle_beta   90.00
_cell.angle_gamma   90.00
#
_symmetry.space_group_name_H-M   'P 1'
#
loop_
_entity.id
_entity.type
_entity.pdbx_description
1 polymer ?
#
loop_
_entity_poly.entity_id
_entity_poly.type
_entity_poly.pdbx_seq_one_letter_code
_entity_poly.pdbx_strand_id
1 'polypeptide(L)'
;MQKYKISPIFGVSIGFYLYICNEITITNEIISLMKKKIRFSLVYRDMWQSSGKFQPRKDQLARIAPVIIDMGCFARVETNGGAFEQVNLLAGENPNEAVRAFCKPFNEVGIQTHMLDRGLNALRMYPVPDDVRQLMYKVKKAQGTDITRIFCGLNDTRNIIPSIKWAKEAGMIPQATLCITTSPIHTAEYYSAIADELIAAGAEEICLKDMAGIGQPALLGKLTKLIKTNHPDIIIQYHGHSGPGLSMASVLEVCNNGADIIDTAIEPLSWGKVHPDIISVQSMLKNEGFDVPEINMNAYMQARALTQEFIDDWLGYFINPANKLMSSLLLGCGLPGGMMGSMMADLGGIYNAINKLRVKKGEAELSMDDMLVKLFNEVEYVWPRVGYPPLVTPFSQYTKNIALMNLLTIEQGKGRYVMMDDAMWGMILGKSGKIPGEIAPELKELAVKQKREFTDVDPHTLLDNALDGFRKEMKDNGWECGQDDEELFELAMHPEQYRIYKSGMAKKNFLADLQKAKDAKLGTKLSVEELAAFKHAKADALTAP
;
A
#
# COMPACT_ATOMS: atom_id res chain seq x y z
N MET A 1 -29.92 9.31 -77.99
CA MET A 1 -30.12 9.70 -76.59
C MET A 1 -31.13 8.77 -75.93
N GLN A 2 -30.67 7.72 -75.26
CA GLN A 2 -31.53 6.81 -74.47
C GLN A 2 -31.65 7.35 -73.06
N LYS A 3 -32.86 7.73 -72.64
CA LYS A 3 -33.20 8.10 -71.29
C LYS A 3 -33.39 6.83 -70.45
N TYR A 4 -32.46 6.55 -69.53
CA TYR A 4 -32.69 5.54 -68.52
C TYR A 4 -33.67 6.08 -67.47
N LYS A 5 -34.87 5.45 -67.37
CA LYS A 5 -35.79 5.65 -66.25
C LYS A 5 -35.21 4.91 -65.02
N ILE A 6 -34.76 5.64 -64.02
CA ILE A 6 -34.40 5.07 -62.74
C ILE A 6 -35.68 4.67 -62.02
N SER A 7 -35.80 3.39 -61.67
CA SER A 7 -36.94 2.83 -60.95
C SER A 7 -37.05 3.41 -59.53
N PRO A 8 -38.25 3.81 -59.06
CA PRO A 8 -38.46 4.35 -57.74
C PRO A 8 -38.07 3.41 -56.59
N ILE A 9 -37.92 2.12 -56.82
CA ILE A 9 -37.60 1.10 -55.86
C ILE A 9 -36.14 1.22 -55.35
N PHE A 10 -35.22 1.71 -56.22
CA PHE A 10 -33.82 1.91 -55.83
C PHE A 10 -33.60 3.11 -54.87
N GLY A 11 -34.41 4.15 -54.96
CA GLY A 11 -34.31 5.35 -54.14
C GLY A 11 -34.75 5.10 -52.70
N VAL A 12 -35.73 4.25 -52.44
CA VAL A 12 -36.21 3.91 -51.10
C VAL A 12 -35.23 3.00 -50.39
N SER A 13 -34.57 2.08 -51.12
CA SER A 13 -33.56 1.19 -50.55
C SER A 13 -32.30 1.93 -50.10
N ILE A 14 -31.83 2.92 -50.88
CA ILE A 14 -30.66 3.72 -50.54
C ILE A 14 -30.95 4.65 -49.33
N GLY A 15 -32.15 5.27 -49.31
CA GLY A 15 -32.58 6.10 -48.19
C GLY A 15 -32.69 5.33 -46.88
N PHE A 16 -33.22 4.11 -46.92
CA PHE A 16 -33.32 3.23 -45.75
C PHE A 16 -31.96 2.72 -45.29
N TYR A 17 -31.05 2.40 -46.21
CA TYR A 17 -29.69 1.99 -45.91
C TYR A 17 -28.87 3.13 -45.31
N LEU A 18 -28.99 4.36 -45.82
CA LEU A 18 -28.36 5.55 -45.28
C LEU A 18 -28.93 5.93 -43.91
N TYR A 19 -30.24 5.75 -43.70
CA TYR A 19 -30.87 5.97 -42.39
C TYR A 19 -30.37 4.97 -41.36
N ILE A 20 -30.32 3.68 -41.67
CA ILE A 20 -29.76 2.64 -40.77
C ILE A 20 -28.26 2.88 -40.51
N CYS A 21 -27.47 3.22 -41.52
CA CYS A 21 -26.06 3.53 -41.35
C CYS A 21 -25.85 4.78 -40.46
N ASN A 22 -26.66 5.83 -40.62
CA ASN A 22 -26.61 7.00 -39.75
C ASN A 22 -27.04 6.67 -38.31
N GLU A 23 -28.10 5.90 -38.10
CA GLU A 23 -28.50 5.48 -36.74
C GLU A 23 -27.47 4.58 -36.10
N ILE A 24 -26.87 3.65 -36.83
CA ILE A 24 -25.78 2.79 -36.33
C ILE A 24 -24.55 3.64 -36.03
N THR A 25 -24.21 4.63 -36.85
CA THR A 25 -23.08 5.53 -36.62
C THR A 25 -23.32 6.42 -35.41
N ILE A 26 -24.50 7.03 -35.28
CA ILE A 26 -24.90 7.84 -34.12
C ILE A 26 -24.95 6.99 -32.87
N THR A 27 -25.47 5.76 -32.92
CA THR A 27 -25.51 4.84 -31.78
C THR A 27 -24.10 4.42 -31.36
N ASN A 28 -23.22 4.13 -32.33
CA ASN A 28 -21.81 3.81 -32.02
C ASN A 28 -21.04 5.03 -31.51
N GLU A 29 -21.32 6.24 -32.00
CA GLU A 29 -20.76 7.48 -31.45
C GLU A 29 -21.28 7.75 -30.04
N ILE A 30 -22.55 7.54 -29.74
CA ILE A 30 -23.12 7.68 -28.39
C ILE A 30 -22.56 6.60 -27.46
N ILE A 31 -22.44 5.35 -27.92
CA ILE A 31 -21.81 4.27 -27.14
C ILE A 31 -20.32 4.54 -26.95
N SER A 32 -19.64 5.12 -27.94
CA SER A 32 -18.23 5.57 -27.82
C SER A 32 -18.07 6.78 -26.90
N LEU A 33 -19.10 7.59 -26.70
CA LEU A 33 -19.12 8.73 -25.77
C LEU A 33 -19.46 8.33 -24.33
N MET A 34 -20.11 7.18 -24.11
CA MET A 34 -20.36 6.67 -22.76
C MET A 34 -19.13 5.94 -22.25
N LYS A 35 -18.27 6.64 -21.55
CA LYS A 35 -17.13 6.02 -20.85
C LYS A 35 -17.62 5.05 -19.77
N LYS A 36 -16.77 4.06 -19.49
CA LYS A 36 -17.03 2.99 -18.55
C LYS A 36 -17.41 3.53 -17.14
N LYS A 37 -18.27 2.79 -16.46
CA LYS A 37 -18.58 3.01 -15.05
C LYS A 37 -17.39 2.68 -14.18
N ILE A 38 -17.00 3.62 -13.31
CA ILE A 38 -15.94 3.47 -12.31
C ILE A 38 -16.57 3.43 -10.92
N ARG A 39 -16.12 2.49 -10.11
CA ARG A 39 -16.49 2.38 -8.70
C ARG A 39 -15.35 2.90 -7.83
N PHE A 40 -15.68 3.35 -6.62
CA PHE A 40 -14.70 3.81 -5.65
C PHE A 40 -14.58 2.87 -4.46
N SER A 41 -13.36 2.77 -3.94
CA SER A 41 -13.02 2.08 -2.69
C SER A 41 -12.36 3.07 -1.73
N LEU A 42 -12.82 3.10 -0.49
CA LEU A 42 -12.16 3.89 0.56
C LEU A 42 -11.09 3.04 1.25
N VAL A 43 -9.85 3.46 1.18
CA VAL A 43 -8.74 2.77 1.87
C VAL A 43 -8.60 3.24 3.32
N TYR A 44 -9.67 3.08 4.12
CA TYR A 44 -9.76 3.65 5.46
C TYR A 44 -8.63 3.17 6.38
N ARG A 45 -8.32 1.87 6.40
CA ARG A 45 -7.21 1.30 7.16
C ARG A 45 -5.85 1.88 6.69
N ASP A 46 -5.63 1.95 5.36
CA ASP A 46 -4.33 2.38 4.82
C ASP A 46 -4.09 3.88 5.00
N MET A 47 -5.12 4.72 4.92
CA MET A 47 -4.96 6.16 5.13
C MET A 47 -4.44 6.48 6.55
N TRP A 48 -4.82 5.72 7.57
CA TRP A 48 -4.27 5.86 8.91
C TRP A 48 -2.85 5.30 9.01
N GLN A 49 -2.60 4.11 8.47
CA GLN A 49 -1.26 3.50 8.48
C GLN A 49 -0.23 4.34 7.72
N SER A 50 -0.61 4.95 6.61
CA SER A 50 0.26 5.82 5.82
C SER A 50 0.49 7.19 6.46
N SER A 51 -0.42 7.64 7.31
CA SER A 51 -0.31 8.90 8.05
C SER A 51 0.46 8.76 9.36
N GLY A 52 0.28 7.65 10.10
CA GLY A 52 0.79 7.48 11.45
C GLY A 52 1.01 6.03 11.86
N LYS A 53 1.16 5.83 13.19
CA LYS A 53 1.46 4.52 13.77
C LYS A 53 0.21 3.71 14.11
N PHE A 54 -0.86 4.36 14.56
CA PHE A 54 -2.03 3.70 15.12
C PHE A 54 -3.28 3.86 14.26
N GLN A 55 -4.29 3.06 14.56
CA GLN A 55 -5.62 3.05 13.96
C GLN A 55 -6.65 3.60 14.94
N PRO A 56 -7.83 4.09 14.49
CA PRO A 56 -8.92 4.46 15.37
C PRO A 56 -9.39 3.28 16.23
N ARG A 57 -9.81 3.57 17.46
CA ARG A 57 -10.39 2.58 18.37
C ARG A 57 -11.73 2.05 17.86
N LYS A 58 -12.16 0.91 18.41
CA LYS A 58 -13.46 0.29 18.11
C LYS A 58 -14.63 1.28 18.16
N ASP A 59 -14.70 2.13 19.21
CA ASP A 59 -15.76 3.13 19.37
C ASP A 59 -15.74 4.20 18.28
N GLN A 60 -14.54 4.63 17.86
CA GLN A 60 -14.35 5.58 16.78
C GLN A 60 -14.72 4.97 15.42
N LEU A 61 -14.34 3.71 15.17
CA LEU A 61 -14.70 2.97 13.97
C LEU A 61 -16.21 2.76 13.84
N ALA A 62 -16.88 2.40 14.94
CA ALA A 62 -18.35 2.25 14.97
C ALA A 62 -19.10 3.57 14.71
N ARG A 63 -18.53 4.71 15.11
CA ARG A 63 -19.13 6.04 14.88
C ARG A 63 -18.98 6.52 13.44
N ILE A 64 -17.87 6.20 12.79
CA ILE A 64 -17.62 6.73 11.44
C ILE A 64 -18.23 5.86 10.34
N ALA A 65 -18.43 4.56 10.58
CA ALA A 65 -18.95 3.64 9.56
C ALA A 65 -20.31 4.09 8.96
N PRO A 66 -21.34 4.48 9.75
CA PRO A 66 -22.60 4.98 9.20
C PRO A 66 -22.41 6.23 8.33
N VAL A 67 -21.51 7.13 8.72
CA VAL A 67 -21.25 8.37 7.98
C VAL A 67 -20.57 8.09 6.63
N ILE A 68 -19.65 7.10 6.60
CA ILE A 68 -19.05 6.63 5.34
C ILE A 68 -20.12 6.01 4.43
N ILE A 69 -21.06 5.25 4.98
CA ILE A 69 -22.19 4.68 4.23
C ILE A 69 -23.05 5.79 3.64
N ASP A 70 -23.36 6.81 4.42
CA ASP A 70 -24.19 7.95 4.01
C ASP A 70 -23.53 8.82 2.92
N MET A 71 -22.20 8.71 2.72
CA MET A 71 -21.53 9.34 1.57
C MET A 71 -22.05 8.79 0.23
N GLY A 72 -22.55 7.55 0.18
CA GLY A 72 -23.22 6.94 -0.96
C GLY A 72 -22.34 6.63 -2.17
N CYS A 73 -21.03 6.85 -2.09
CA CYS A 73 -20.12 6.77 -3.23
C CYS A 73 -19.19 5.55 -3.22
N PHE A 74 -19.06 4.85 -2.11
CA PHE A 74 -18.14 3.74 -2.00
C PHE A 74 -18.81 2.38 -2.25
N ALA A 75 -18.23 1.60 -3.16
CA ALA A 75 -18.59 0.19 -3.35
C ALA A 75 -17.84 -0.72 -2.38
N ARG A 76 -16.70 -0.25 -1.85
CA ARG A 76 -15.80 -1.00 -0.99
C ARG A 76 -15.16 -0.12 0.07
N VAL A 77 -14.81 -0.73 1.21
CA VAL A 77 -14.03 -0.09 2.28
C VAL A 77 -12.93 -1.05 2.77
N GLU A 78 -11.69 -0.57 2.84
CA GLU A 78 -10.60 -1.31 3.47
C GLU A 78 -10.69 -1.15 4.98
N THR A 79 -10.99 -2.26 5.67
CA THR A 79 -11.37 -2.23 7.09
C THR A 79 -10.28 -2.75 8.03
N ASN A 80 -9.42 -3.67 7.56
CA ASN A 80 -8.44 -4.35 8.42
C ASN A 80 -7.27 -4.93 7.61
N GLY A 81 -6.46 -5.76 8.27
CA GLY A 81 -5.25 -6.35 7.69
C GLY A 81 -4.03 -5.43 7.77
N GLY A 82 -2.96 -5.81 7.09
CA GLY A 82 -1.70 -5.08 7.18
C GLY A 82 -1.13 -5.07 8.59
N ALA A 83 -1.12 -3.91 9.26
CA ALA A 83 -0.67 -3.77 10.65
C ALA A 83 -1.82 -3.49 11.62
N PHE A 84 -3.09 -3.57 11.17
CA PHE A 84 -4.26 -3.18 11.96
C PHE A 84 -4.34 -3.96 13.28
N GLU A 85 -4.28 -5.29 13.23
CA GLU A 85 -4.38 -6.15 14.40
C GLU A 85 -3.22 -5.89 15.37
N GLN A 86 -2.01 -5.84 14.85
CA GLN A 86 -0.81 -5.61 15.66
C GLN A 86 -0.88 -4.28 16.43
N VAL A 87 -1.31 -3.18 15.79
CA VAL A 87 -1.34 -1.87 16.46
C VAL A 87 -2.50 -1.75 17.44
N ASN A 88 -3.62 -2.45 17.25
CA ASN A 88 -4.68 -2.56 18.24
C ASN A 88 -4.19 -3.30 19.49
N LEU A 89 -3.54 -4.45 19.34
CA LEU A 89 -2.92 -5.17 20.47
C LEU A 89 -1.92 -4.29 21.23
N LEU A 90 -1.07 -3.52 20.52
CA LEU A 90 -0.13 -2.58 21.13
C LEU A 90 -0.81 -1.43 21.86
N ALA A 91 -1.99 -1.00 21.42
CA ALA A 91 -2.80 0.02 22.11
C ALA A 91 -3.60 -0.56 23.30
N GLY A 92 -3.56 -1.88 23.49
CA GLY A 92 -4.34 -2.58 24.51
C GLY A 92 -5.82 -2.68 24.18
N GLU A 93 -6.14 -2.72 22.87
CA GLU A 93 -7.50 -2.89 22.32
C GLU A 93 -7.62 -4.31 21.73
N ASN A 94 -8.85 -4.87 21.71
CA ASN A 94 -9.12 -6.15 21.05
C ASN A 94 -9.33 -5.92 19.55
N PRO A 95 -8.43 -6.42 18.67
CA PRO A 95 -8.57 -6.22 17.23
C PRO A 95 -9.80 -6.94 16.65
N ASN A 96 -10.18 -8.10 17.18
CA ASN A 96 -11.32 -8.88 16.70
C ASN A 96 -12.63 -8.12 16.85
N GLU A 97 -12.83 -7.51 18.02
CA GLU A 97 -13.99 -6.65 18.26
C GLU A 97 -14.00 -5.41 17.36
N ALA A 98 -12.84 -4.82 17.12
CA ALA A 98 -12.72 -3.64 16.26
C ALA A 98 -13.07 -3.98 14.80
N VAL A 99 -12.56 -5.09 14.26
CA VAL A 99 -12.88 -5.57 12.89
C VAL A 99 -14.38 -5.84 12.76
N ARG A 100 -14.98 -6.61 13.69
CA ARG A 100 -16.42 -6.90 13.66
C ARG A 100 -17.27 -5.63 13.70
N ALA A 101 -16.94 -4.68 14.60
CA ALA A 101 -17.67 -3.43 14.74
C ALA A 101 -17.58 -2.55 13.48
N PHE A 102 -16.47 -2.61 12.77
CA PHE A 102 -16.27 -1.81 11.57
C PHE A 102 -16.81 -2.48 10.30
N CYS A 103 -16.68 -3.81 10.13
CA CYS A 103 -17.19 -4.51 8.96
C CYS A 103 -18.72 -4.62 8.93
N LYS A 104 -19.34 -4.90 10.09
CA LYS A 104 -20.78 -5.19 10.17
C LYS A 104 -21.69 -4.14 9.50
N PRO A 105 -21.57 -2.82 9.76
CA PRO A 105 -22.45 -1.83 9.14
C PRO A 105 -22.36 -1.83 7.60
N PHE A 106 -21.19 -2.04 7.03
CA PHE A 106 -20.98 -2.08 5.57
C PHE A 106 -21.64 -3.32 4.97
N ASN A 107 -21.44 -4.50 5.59
CA ASN A 107 -22.05 -5.75 5.12
C ASN A 107 -23.58 -5.68 5.12
N GLU A 108 -24.19 -5.05 6.13
CA GLU A 108 -25.66 -4.89 6.24
C GLU A 108 -26.27 -4.10 5.07
N VAL A 109 -25.50 -3.23 4.42
CA VAL A 109 -25.94 -2.44 3.26
C VAL A 109 -25.32 -2.88 1.93
N GLY A 110 -24.58 -3.99 1.93
CA GLY A 110 -23.99 -4.57 0.71
C GLY A 110 -22.75 -3.85 0.19
N ILE A 111 -22.08 -3.01 1.00
CA ILE A 111 -20.76 -2.45 0.72
C ILE A 111 -19.72 -3.51 1.09
N GLN A 112 -18.88 -3.91 0.12
CA GLN A 112 -17.86 -4.92 0.34
C GLN A 112 -16.73 -4.39 1.24
N THR A 113 -16.27 -5.24 2.15
CA THR A 113 -15.13 -4.96 3.01
C THR A 113 -13.90 -5.71 2.52
N HIS A 114 -12.72 -5.10 2.65
CA HIS A 114 -11.49 -5.76 2.26
C HIS A 114 -10.35 -5.56 3.26
N MET A 115 -9.41 -6.51 3.24
CA MET A 115 -8.20 -6.49 4.06
C MET A 115 -6.94 -6.53 3.22
N LEU A 116 -5.83 -6.05 3.76
CA LEU A 116 -4.50 -6.21 3.17
C LEU A 116 -3.81 -7.45 3.74
N ASP A 117 -3.31 -8.30 2.84
CA ASP A 117 -2.63 -9.56 3.12
C ASP A 117 -1.28 -9.62 2.39
N ARG A 118 -0.20 -9.93 3.10
CA ARG A 118 1.16 -10.02 2.54
C ARG A 118 1.52 -11.43 2.05
N GLY A 119 0.55 -12.21 1.60
CA GLY A 119 0.77 -13.57 1.08
C GLY A 119 1.51 -14.46 2.09
N LEU A 120 2.74 -14.91 1.76
CA LEU A 120 3.56 -15.72 2.66
C LEU A 120 3.69 -15.13 4.08
N ASN A 121 3.74 -13.81 4.20
CA ASN A 121 3.90 -13.12 5.47
C ASN A 121 2.57 -12.79 6.16
N ALA A 122 1.43 -13.02 5.52
CA ALA A 122 0.09 -12.69 6.04
C ALA A 122 0.01 -11.26 6.61
N LEU A 123 -0.18 -11.11 7.92
CA LEU A 123 -0.25 -9.79 8.58
C LEU A 123 1.09 -9.39 9.25
N ARG A 124 2.13 -10.21 9.11
CA ARG A 124 3.48 -9.95 9.67
C ARG A 124 4.45 -9.41 8.62
N MET A 125 5.68 -9.17 9.07
CA MET A 125 6.81 -8.74 8.22
C MET A 125 7.75 -9.92 7.88
N TYR A 126 7.45 -11.13 8.35
CA TYR A 126 8.21 -12.37 8.16
C TYR A 126 7.24 -13.53 7.90
N PRO A 127 7.72 -14.65 7.31
CA PRO A 127 6.88 -15.77 6.89
C PRO A 127 6.01 -16.35 8.02
N VAL A 128 4.81 -16.80 7.64
CA VAL A 128 3.79 -17.37 8.54
C VAL A 128 3.48 -18.80 8.10
N PRO A 129 3.43 -19.77 9.05
CA PRO A 129 3.02 -21.15 8.75
C PRO A 129 1.68 -21.25 8.04
N ASP A 130 1.54 -22.27 7.20
CA ASP A 130 0.38 -22.45 6.34
C ASP A 130 -0.92 -22.64 7.14
N ASP A 131 -0.89 -23.40 8.23
CA ASP A 131 -2.05 -23.62 9.11
C ASP A 131 -2.54 -22.31 9.75
N VAL A 132 -1.63 -21.41 10.16
CA VAL A 132 -1.97 -20.10 10.71
C VAL A 132 -2.58 -19.20 9.62
N ARG A 133 -2.07 -19.25 8.39
CA ARG A 133 -2.62 -18.50 7.25
C ARG A 133 -4.02 -18.99 6.87
N GLN A 134 -4.23 -20.31 6.87
CA GLN A 134 -5.57 -20.90 6.64
C GLN A 134 -6.57 -20.47 7.71
N LEU A 135 -6.16 -20.45 8.98
CA LEU A 135 -7.00 -19.95 10.07
C LEU A 135 -7.34 -18.47 9.89
N MET A 136 -6.37 -17.65 9.46
CA MET A 136 -6.58 -16.22 9.19
C MET A 136 -7.78 -15.99 8.25
N TYR A 137 -7.85 -16.68 7.11
CA TYR A 137 -8.96 -16.47 6.16
C TYR A 137 -10.31 -16.83 6.75
N LYS A 138 -10.40 -17.94 7.51
CA LYS A 138 -11.64 -18.37 8.19
C LYS A 138 -12.09 -17.32 9.21
N VAL A 139 -11.17 -16.85 10.07
CA VAL A 139 -11.45 -15.83 11.08
C VAL A 139 -11.88 -14.53 10.43
N LYS A 140 -11.14 -14.04 9.42
CA LYS A 140 -11.45 -12.78 8.76
C LYS A 140 -12.79 -12.82 8.02
N LYS A 141 -13.13 -13.95 7.39
CA LYS A 141 -14.47 -14.12 6.79
C LYS A 141 -15.56 -14.12 7.84
N ALA A 142 -15.39 -14.82 8.95
CA ALA A 142 -16.35 -14.83 10.07
C ALA A 142 -16.52 -13.45 10.73
N GLN A 143 -15.48 -12.61 10.67
CA GLN A 143 -15.52 -11.21 11.13
C GLN A 143 -16.18 -10.25 10.15
N GLY A 144 -16.55 -10.70 8.95
CA GLY A 144 -17.26 -9.92 7.94
C GLY A 144 -16.35 -9.31 6.87
N THR A 145 -15.13 -9.82 6.68
CA THR A 145 -14.25 -9.39 5.58
C THR A 145 -14.56 -10.18 4.31
N ASP A 146 -14.91 -9.50 3.22
CA ASP A 146 -15.31 -10.14 1.96
C ASP A 146 -14.15 -10.43 1.03
N ILE A 147 -13.18 -9.51 0.93
CA ILE A 147 -12.09 -9.56 -0.03
C ILE A 147 -10.76 -9.58 0.72
N THR A 148 -9.86 -10.46 0.29
CA THR A 148 -8.46 -10.40 0.72
C THR A 148 -7.59 -9.93 -0.43
N ARG A 149 -6.89 -8.79 -0.22
CA ARG A 149 -5.92 -8.22 -1.15
C ARG A 149 -4.55 -8.82 -0.86
N ILE A 150 -4.18 -9.84 -1.63
CA ILE A 150 -3.00 -10.68 -1.41
C ILE A 150 -1.85 -10.16 -2.24
N PHE A 151 -0.72 -9.78 -1.62
CA PHE A 151 0.47 -9.38 -2.35
C PHE A 151 1.73 -10.12 -1.88
N CYS A 152 2.70 -10.25 -2.77
CA CYS A 152 4.08 -10.59 -2.44
C CYS A 152 4.99 -9.42 -2.81
N GLY A 153 5.82 -8.96 -1.89
CA GLY A 153 6.74 -7.86 -2.15
C GLY A 153 7.77 -8.12 -3.25
N LEU A 154 7.99 -9.39 -3.65
CA LEU A 154 8.83 -9.77 -4.79
C LEU A 154 8.02 -10.07 -6.06
N ASN A 155 6.69 -10.02 -6.01
CA ASN A 155 5.79 -10.55 -7.05
C ASN A 155 6.02 -12.03 -7.37
N ASP A 156 6.55 -12.80 -6.43
CA ASP A 156 6.68 -14.25 -6.58
C ASP A 156 5.31 -14.90 -6.38
N THR A 157 4.76 -15.48 -7.43
CA THR A 157 3.44 -16.11 -7.47
C THR A 157 3.31 -17.28 -6.50
N ARG A 158 4.40 -18.00 -6.20
CA ARG A 158 4.44 -19.09 -5.22
C ARG A 158 4.03 -18.63 -3.81
N ASN A 159 4.33 -17.37 -3.48
CA ASN A 159 3.95 -16.76 -2.19
C ASN A 159 2.49 -16.31 -2.15
N ILE A 160 1.79 -16.25 -3.29
CA ILE A 160 0.41 -15.76 -3.43
C ILE A 160 -0.57 -16.91 -3.68
N ILE A 161 -0.21 -17.86 -4.55
CA ILE A 161 -1.10 -18.94 -5.01
C ILE A 161 -1.74 -19.76 -3.87
N PRO A 162 -1.00 -20.21 -2.83
CA PRO A 162 -1.62 -20.91 -1.71
C PRO A 162 -2.69 -20.06 -1.00
N SER A 163 -2.44 -18.76 -0.85
CA SER A 163 -3.38 -17.81 -0.24
C SER A 163 -4.66 -17.64 -1.06
N ILE A 164 -4.56 -17.62 -2.40
CA ILE A 164 -5.74 -17.58 -3.30
C ILE A 164 -6.65 -18.78 -3.02
N LYS A 165 -6.07 -19.97 -2.95
CA LYS A 165 -6.82 -21.22 -2.68
C LYS A 165 -7.53 -21.16 -1.32
N TRP A 166 -6.80 -20.83 -0.26
CA TRP A 166 -7.35 -20.82 1.10
C TRP A 166 -8.39 -19.71 1.31
N ALA A 167 -8.22 -18.57 0.67
CA ALA A 167 -9.21 -17.50 0.66
C ALA A 167 -10.54 -17.96 0.04
N LYS A 168 -10.49 -18.65 -1.11
CA LYS A 168 -11.69 -19.23 -1.75
C LYS A 168 -12.34 -20.30 -0.87
N GLU A 169 -11.56 -21.18 -0.28
CA GLU A 169 -12.05 -22.22 0.63
C GLU A 169 -12.78 -21.60 1.86
N ALA A 170 -12.31 -20.43 2.31
CA ALA A 170 -12.97 -19.68 3.39
C ALA A 170 -14.17 -18.83 2.92
N GLY A 171 -14.47 -18.78 1.62
CA GLY A 171 -15.56 -17.99 1.06
C GLY A 171 -15.24 -16.51 0.91
N MET A 172 -13.95 -16.13 0.84
CA MET A 172 -13.48 -14.79 0.52
C MET A 172 -13.17 -14.65 -0.97
N ILE A 173 -13.25 -13.44 -1.48
CA ILE A 173 -12.81 -13.08 -2.84
C ILE A 173 -11.29 -12.86 -2.82
N PRO A 174 -10.48 -13.66 -3.53
CA PRO A 174 -9.05 -13.44 -3.64
C PRO A 174 -8.74 -12.36 -4.68
N GLN A 175 -8.33 -11.19 -4.24
CA GLN A 175 -7.79 -10.13 -5.08
C GLN A 175 -6.26 -10.25 -5.10
N ALA A 176 -5.71 -10.82 -6.17
CA ALA A 176 -4.26 -10.95 -6.33
C ALA A 176 -3.63 -9.60 -6.74
N THR A 177 -2.44 -9.32 -6.24
CA THR A 177 -1.88 -7.98 -6.30
C THR A 177 -0.51 -7.96 -6.98
N LEU A 178 -0.33 -7.05 -7.91
CA LEU A 178 0.94 -6.73 -8.55
C LEU A 178 1.57 -5.53 -7.84
N CYS A 179 2.72 -5.73 -7.21
CA CYS A 179 3.50 -4.65 -6.60
C CYS A 179 4.23 -3.88 -7.70
N ILE A 180 3.77 -2.66 -7.98
CA ILE A 180 4.28 -1.84 -9.07
C ILE A 180 5.59 -1.16 -8.65
N THR A 181 6.59 -1.27 -9.51
CA THR A 181 7.81 -0.47 -9.50
C THR A 181 8.26 -0.19 -10.93
N THR A 182 9.18 0.74 -11.12
CA THR A 182 9.67 1.12 -12.45
C THR A 182 11.15 0.76 -12.56
N SER A 183 11.49 -0.15 -13.46
CA SER A 183 12.87 -0.54 -13.78
C SER A 183 12.93 -1.11 -15.20
N PRO A 184 14.13 -1.37 -15.76
CA PRO A 184 14.25 -1.98 -17.09
C PRO A 184 13.57 -3.34 -17.24
N ILE A 185 13.36 -4.09 -16.15
CA ILE A 185 12.74 -5.42 -16.18
C ILE A 185 11.25 -5.41 -15.81
N HIS A 186 10.79 -4.38 -15.10
CA HIS A 186 9.39 -4.26 -14.67
C HIS A 186 8.55 -3.60 -15.77
N THR A 187 8.34 -4.33 -16.86
CA THR A 187 7.54 -3.89 -18.02
C THR A 187 6.06 -4.27 -17.87
N ALA A 188 5.20 -3.74 -18.73
CA ALA A 188 3.79 -4.12 -18.74
C ALA A 188 3.62 -5.62 -19.06
N GLU A 189 4.45 -6.17 -19.94
CA GLU A 189 4.47 -7.58 -20.32
C GLU A 189 4.90 -8.48 -19.15
N TYR A 190 5.91 -8.06 -18.38
CA TYR A 190 6.34 -8.76 -17.16
C TYR A 190 5.19 -8.88 -16.16
N TYR A 191 4.50 -7.78 -15.88
CA TYR A 191 3.36 -7.78 -14.96
C TYR A 191 2.14 -8.54 -15.50
N SER A 192 1.87 -8.44 -16.82
CA SER A 192 0.77 -9.17 -17.45
C SER A 192 0.96 -10.68 -17.33
N ALA A 193 2.18 -11.18 -17.52
CA ALA A 193 2.48 -12.61 -17.37
C ALA A 193 2.24 -13.10 -15.92
N ILE A 194 2.58 -12.29 -14.92
CA ILE A 194 2.27 -12.59 -13.51
C ILE A 194 0.77 -12.60 -13.28
N ALA A 195 0.03 -11.63 -13.84
CA ALA A 195 -1.43 -11.59 -13.74
C ALA A 195 -2.07 -12.83 -14.36
N ASP A 196 -1.61 -13.26 -15.54
CA ASP A 196 -2.10 -14.46 -16.23
C ASP A 196 -1.92 -15.71 -15.33
N GLU A 197 -0.78 -15.86 -14.68
CA GLU A 197 -0.50 -16.97 -13.76
C GLU A 197 -1.41 -16.93 -12.52
N LEU A 198 -1.59 -15.76 -11.90
CA LEU A 198 -2.43 -15.59 -10.72
C LEU A 198 -3.92 -15.81 -11.03
N ILE A 199 -4.40 -15.36 -12.20
CA ILE A 199 -5.77 -15.60 -12.66
C ILE A 199 -5.97 -17.09 -12.94
N ALA A 200 -5.02 -17.75 -13.59
CA ALA A 200 -5.07 -19.19 -13.82
C ALA A 200 -5.09 -19.99 -12.51
N ALA A 201 -4.45 -19.49 -11.45
CA ALA A 201 -4.49 -20.06 -10.11
C ALA A 201 -5.81 -19.78 -9.36
N GLY A 202 -6.73 -19.00 -9.92
CA GLY A 202 -8.05 -18.75 -9.39
C GLY A 202 -8.26 -17.40 -8.71
N ALA A 203 -7.37 -16.42 -8.93
CA ALA A 203 -7.65 -15.04 -8.53
C ALA A 203 -8.90 -14.52 -9.25
N GLU A 204 -9.80 -13.88 -8.51
CA GLU A 204 -11.04 -13.34 -9.06
C GLU A 204 -10.91 -11.86 -9.44
N GLU A 205 -9.89 -11.20 -8.93
CA GLU A 205 -9.59 -9.80 -9.18
C GLU A 205 -8.09 -9.57 -9.19
N ILE A 206 -7.66 -8.51 -9.90
CA ILE A 206 -6.27 -8.03 -9.91
C ILE A 206 -6.21 -6.62 -9.33
N CYS A 207 -5.28 -6.40 -8.38
CA CYS A 207 -4.95 -5.08 -7.88
C CYS A 207 -3.61 -4.60 -8.45
N LEU A 208 -3.60 -3.45 -9.10
CA LEU A 208 -2.37 -2.75 -9.46
C LEU A 208 -1.96 -1.88 -8.27
N LYS A 209 -0.97 -2.31 -7.51
CA LYS A 209 -0.58 -1.67 -6.24
C LYS A 209 0.68 -0.84 -6.41
N ASP A 210 0.51 0.46 -6.59
CA ASP A 210 1.57 1.45 -6.62
C ASP A 210 1.77 2.09 -5.24
N MET A 211 2.37 1.34 -4.32
CA MET A 211 2.57 1.74 -2.93
C MET A 211 3.54 2.93 -2.79
N ALA A 212 4.45 3.10 -3.73
CA ALA A 212 5.39 4.22 -3.74
C ALA A 212 4.83 5.45 -4.49
N GLY A 213 3.79 5.28 -5.30
CA GLY A 213 3.27 6.30 -6.20
C GLY A 213 4.20 6.62 -7.37
N ILE A 214 5.11 5.71 -7.72
CA ILE A 214 6.14 5.88 -8.76
C ILE A 214 5.80 5.22 -10.09
N GLY A 215 4.69 4.48 -10.14
CA GLY A 215 4.20 3.85 -11.36
C GLY A 215 3.97 4.90 -12.43
N GLN A 216 4.70 4.76 -13.56
CA GLN A 216 4.54 5.70 -14.67
C GLN A 216 3.16 5.54 -15.28
N PRO A 217 2.39 6.62 -15.50
CA PRO A 217 1.01 6.53 -16.02
C PRO A 217 0.91 5.71 -17.30
N ALA A 218 1.81 5.91 -18.26
CA ALA A 218 1.83 5.16 -19.52
C ALA A 218 2.07 3.65 -19.33
N LEU A 219 2.93 3.26 -18.37
CA LEU A 219 3.16 1.85 -18.01
C LEU A 219 1.88 1.24 -17.42
N LEU A 220 1.24 1.95 -16.48
CA LEU A 220 0.02 1.50 -15.82
C LEU A 220 -1.14 1.36 -16.79
N GLY A 221 -1.33 2.32 -17.70
CA GLY A 221 -2.33 2.24 -18.75
C GLY A 221 -2.09 1.06 -19.70
N LYS A 222 -0.85 0.89 -20.18
CA LYS A 222 -0.49 -0.26 -21.04
C LYS A 222 -0.74 -1.58 -20.34
N LEU A 223 -0.35 -1.71 -19.07
CA LEU A 223 -0.57 -2.91 -18.26
C LEU A 223 -2.06 -3.20 -18.09
N THR A 224 -2.85 -2.20 -17.71
CA THR A 224 -4.31 -2.33 -17.56
C THR A 224 -4.94 -2.84 -18.86
N LYS A 225 -4.56 -2.25 -19.99
CA LYS A 225 -5.03 -2.67 -21.31
C LYS A 225 -4.64 -4.10 -21.66
N LEU A 226 -3.41 -4.51 -21.39
CA LEU A 226 -2.95 -5.89 -21.63
C LEU A 226 -3.75 -6.90 -20.81
N ILE A 227 -3.91 -6.68 -19.52
CA ILE A 227 -4.68 -7.59 -18.65
C ILE A 227 -6.14 -7.65 -19.14
N LYS A 228 -6.77 -6.51 -19.46
CA LYS A 228 -8.14 -6.50 -19.97
C LYS A 228 -8.28 -7.12 -21.36
N THR A 229 -7.25 -7.10 -22.18
CA THR A 229 -7.26 -7.77 -23.49
C THR A 229 -7.21 -9.29 -23.33
N ASN A 230 -6.38 -9.79 -22.39
CA ASN A 230 -6.23 -11.21 -22.11
C ASN A 230 -7.42 -11.77 -21.30
N HIS A 231 -7.94 -10.95 -20.38
CA HIS A 231 -9.00 -11.32 -19.42
C HIS A 231 -10.05 -10.20 -19.34
N PRO A 232 -10.97 -10.10 -20.30
CA PRO A 232 -11.92 -8.97 -20.38
C PRO A 232 -12.81 -8.80 -19.15
N ASP A 233 -13.18 -9.90 -18.50
CA ASP A 233 -14.11 -9.90 -17.37
C ASP A 233 -13.43 -9.73 -16.00
N ILE A 234 -12.10 -9.83 -15.94
CA ILE A 234 -11.38 -9.66 -14.66
C ILE A 234 -11.55 -8.25 -14.10
N ILE A 235 -11.86 -8.13 -12.82
CA ILE A 235 -11.96 -6.84 -12.16
C ILE A 235 -10.53 -6.33 -11.89
N ILE A 236 -10.25 -5.11 -12.34
CA ILE A 236 -8.98 -4.42 -12.05
C ILE A 236 -9.25 -3.27 -11.08
N GLN A 237 -8.59 -3.33 -9.91
CA GLN A 237 -8.59 -2.26 -8.92
C GLN A 237 -7.23 -1.57 -8.90
N TYR A 238 -7.20 -0.25 -8.96
CA TYR A 238 -5.96 0.53 -8.86
C TYR A 238 -5.80 1.13 -7.46
N HIS A 239 -4.65 0.86 -6.85
CA HIS A 239 -4.23 1.35 -5.55
C HIS A 239 -2.94 2.16 -5.71
N GLY A 240 -3.04 3.48 -5.73
CA GLY A 240 -1.89 4.36 -5.98
C GLY A 240 -1.76 5.48 -4.97
N HIS A 241 -0.58 5.56 -4.34
CA HIS A 241 -0.25 6.62 -3.39
C HIS A 241 0.15 7.91 -4.11
N SER A 242 -0.04 9.07 -3.44
CA SER A 242 0.17 10.39 -4.03
C SER A 242 1.59 10.95 -3.86
N GLY A 243 2.48 10.23 -3.15
CA GLY A 243 3.79 10.71 -2.71
C GLY A 243 4.59 11.56 -3.70
N PRO A 244 4.89 11.09 -4.90
CA PRO A 244 5.64 11.85 -5.92
C PRO A 244 4.78 12.76 -6.82
N GLY A 245 3.44 12.72 -6.71
CA GLY A 245 2.53 13.59 -7.44
C GLY A 245 1.98 13.02 -8.76
N LEU A 246 2.22 11.75 -9.09
CA LEU A 246 1.74 11.12 -10.33
C LEU A 246 0.32 10.52 -10.23
N SER A 247 -0.23 10.37 -9.03
CA SER A 247 -1.43 9.59 -8.75
C SER A 247 -2.65 9.97 -9.60
N MET A 248 -2.91 11.27 -9.81
CA MET A 248 -4.08 11.69 -10.61
C MET A 248 -3.92 11.31 -12.09
N ALA A 249 -2.73 11.48 -12.66
CA ALA A 249 -2.44 11.06 -14.03
C ALA A 249 -2.54 9.52 -14.17
N SER A 250 -2.04 8.79 -13.17
CA SER A 250 -2.12 7.32 -13.13
C SER A 250 -3.57 6.84 -13.03
N VAL A 251 -4.40 7.47 -12.18
CA VAL A 251 -5.84 7.17 -12.08
C VAL A 251 -6.52 7.36 -13.43
N LEU A 252 -6.30 8.50 -14.08
CA LEU A 252 -6.90 8.77 -15.40
C LEU A 252 -6.47 7.73 -16.43
N GLU A 253 -5.19 7.41 -16.46
CA GLU A 253 -4.63 6.49 -17.46
C GLU A 253 -5.14 5.05 -17.26
N VAL A 254 -5.22 4.55 -16.02
CA VAL A 254 -5.78 3.20 -15.79
C VAL A 254 -7.30 3.15 -16.11
N CYS A 255 -8.06 4.21 -15.81
CA CYS A 255 -9.48 4.30 -16.14
C CYS A 255 -9.70 4.29 -17.66
N ASN A 256 -8.92 5.06 -18.40
CA ASN A 256 -8.97 5.10 -19.87
C ASN A 256 -8.67 3.73 -20.51
N ASN A 257 -7.93 2.87 -19.83
CA ASN A 257 -7.52 1.56 -20.29
C ASN A 257 -8.29 0.38 -19.68
N GLY A 258 -9.34 0.66 -18.88
CA GLY A 258 -10.29 -0.38 -18.48
C GLY A 258 -10.27 -0.79 -17.00
N ALA A 259 -9.62 -0.05 -16.11
CA ALA A 259 -9.76 -0.27 -14.66
C ALA A 259 -11.22 -0.11 -14.21
N ASP A 260 -11.62 -0.87 -13.20
CA ASP A 260 -13.01 -0.95 -12.72
C ASP A 260 -13.22 -0.19 -11.40
N ILE A 261 -12.19 -0.17 -10.53
CA ILE A 261 -12.28 0.37 -9.19
C ILE A 261 -11.03 1.18 -8.87
N ILE A 262 -11.22 2.34 -8.25
CA ILE A 262 -10.14 3.22 -7.82
C ILE A 262 -10.16 3.35 -6.30
N ASP A 263 -8.99 3.12 -5.68
CA ASP A 263 -8.75 3.38 -4.27
C ASP A 263 -8.58 4.88 -4.03
N THR A 264 -9.29 5.40 -3.04
CA THR A 264 -9.29 6.82 -2.68
C THR A 264 -9.24 7.00 -1.16
N ALA A 265 -8.93 8.21 -0.73
CA ALA A 265 -8.97 8.61 0.67
C ALA A 265 -9.91 9.79 0.89
N ILE A 266 -10.06 10.24 2.13
CA ILE A 266 -10.81 11.44 2.52
C ILE A 266 -9.94 12.38 3.34
N GLU A 267 -10.20 13.69 3.25
CA GLU A 267 -9.59 14.64 4.17
C GLU A 267 -9.94 14.34 5.65
N PRO A 268 -9.05 14.68 6.59
CA PRO A 268 -7.77 15.39 6.41
C PRO A 268 -6.58 14.45 6.14
N LEU A 269 -6.80 13.16 5.86
CA LEU A 269 -5.75 12.16 5.67
C LEU A 269 -5.45 11.84 4.20
N SER A 270 -6.11 12.47 3.23
CA SER A 270 -5.78 12.34 1.81
C SER A 270 -4.47 13.04 1.43
N TRP A 271 -3.92 12.69 0.26
CA TRP A 271 -2.69 13.26 -0.35
C TRP A 271 -1.37 12.87 0.36
N GLY A 272 -0.29 13.47 -0.06
CA GLY A 272 1.04 13.14 0.46
C GLY A 272 1.36 11.65 0.29
N LYS A 273 1.69 10.96 1.38
CA LYS A 273 1.96 9.52 1.38
C LYS A 273 0.70 8.64 1.35
N VAL A 274 -0.48 9.25 1.33
CA VAL A 274 -1.77 8.57 1.25
C VAL A 274 -2.28 8.63 -0.20
N HIS A 275 -3.51 8.26 -0.42
CA HIS A 275 -4.16 8.27 -1.74
C HIS A 275 -4.74 9.64 -2.07
N PRO A 276 -5.05 9.91 -3.35
CA PRO A 276 -5.78 11.10 -3.72
C PRO A 276 -7.17 11.13 -3.07
N ASP A 277 -7.66 12.35 -2.85
CA ASP A 277 -8.99 12.57 -2.28
C ASP A 277 -10.09 12.18 -3.26
N ILE A 278 -11.15 11.56 -2.74
CA ILE A 278 -12.30 11.10 -3.53
C ILE A 278 -12.96 12.23 -4.33
N ILE A 279 -13.05 13.46 -3.75
CA ILE A 279 -13.66 14.60 -4.44
C ILE A 279 -12.88 14.95 -5.70
N SER A 280 -11.55 15.01 -5.61
CA SER A 280 -10.69 15.34 -6.73
C SER A 280 -10.74 14.26 -7.81
N VAL A 281 -10.72 12.98 -7.40
CA VAL A 281 -10.81 11.84 -8.33
C VAL A 281 -12.16 11.82 -9.03
N GLN A 282 -13.26 11.96 -8.29
CA GLN A 282 -14.61 12.01 -8.86
C GLN A 282 -14.76 13.18 -9.85
N SER A 283 -14.34 14.38 -9.44
CA SER A 283 -14.44 15.57 -10.29
C SER A 283 -13.67 15.41 -11.61
N MET A 284 -12.44 14.88 -11.54
CA MET A 284 -11.64 14.60 -12.74
C MET A 284 -12.33 13.59 -13.66
N LEU A 285 -12.71 12.43 -13.13
CA LEU A 285 -13.30 11.35 -13.92
C LEU A 285 -14.66 11.75 -14.50
N LYS A 286 -15.49 12.50 -13.76
CA LYS A 286 -16.77 13.03 -14.24
C LYS A 286 -16.57 14.01 -15.40
N ASN A 287 -15.58 14.91 -15.30
CA ASN A 287 -15.22 15.84 -16.39
C ASN A 287 -14.75 15.11 -17.65
N GLU A 288 -14.05 13.98 -17.48
CA GLU A 288 -13.61 13.10 -18.57
C GLU A 288 -14.72 12.21 -19.12
N GLY A 289 -15.97 12.33 -18.63
CA GLY A 289 -17.16 11.63 -19.11
C GLY A 289 -17.33 10.22 -18.57
N PHE A 290 -16.60 9.79 -17.52
CA PHE A 290 -16.87 8.50 -16.85
C PHE A 290 -18.17 8.57 -16.04
N ASP A 291 -18.88 7.43 -15.97
CA ASP A 291 -19.99 7.23 -15.04
C ASP A 291 -19.41 6.92 -13.65
N VAL A 292 -19.54 7.86 -12.73
CA VAL A 292 -19.02 7.78 -11.36
C VAL A 292 -20.13 8.08 -10.35
N PRO A 293 -20.14 7.43 -9.17
CA PRO A 293 -21.14 7.69 -8.15
C PRO A 293 -21.04 9.13 -7.62
N GLU A 294 -22.23 9.71 -7.30
CA GLU A 294 -22.30 11.04 -6.65
C GLU A 294 -21.88 10.93 -5.18
N ILE A 295 -21.31 12.02 -4.66
CA ILE A 295 -20.88 12.12 -3.26
C ILE A 295 -21.88 12.96 -2.48
N ASN A 296 -22.45 12.41 -1.41
CA ASN A 296 -23.15 13.21 -0.43
C ASN A 296 -22.16 14.09 0.34
N MET A 297 -22.05 15.35 -0.07
CA MET A 297 -21.09 16.30 0.51
C MET A 297 -21.34 16.61 1.99
N ASN A 298 -22.59 16.54 2.47
CA ASN A 298 -22.87 16.70 3.90
C ASN A 298 -22.27 15.57 4.72
N ALA A 299 -22.42 14.32 4.25
CA ALA A 299 -21.82 13.14 4.88
C ALA A 299 -20.29 13.16 4.76
N TYR A 300 -19.73 13.61 3.62
CA TYR A 300 -18.28 13.81 3.48
C TYR A 300 -17.74 14.78 4.54
N MET A 301 -18.39 15.93 4.73
CA MET A 301 -17.97 16.91 5.74
C MET A 301 -18.08 16.37 7.16
N GLN A 302 -19.09 15.54 7.44
CA GLN A 302 -19.21 14.84 8.74
C GLN A 302 -18.08 13.81 8.92
N ALA A 303 -17.77 13.00 7.90
CA ALA A 303 -16.66 12.04 7.95
C ALA A 303 -15.31 12.74 8.17
N ARG A 304 -15.09 13.88 7.49
CA ARG A 304 -13.92 14.74 7.67
C ARG A 304 -13.84 15.27 9.10
N ALA A 305 -14.93 15.77 9.65
CA ALA A 305 -14.98 16.31 11.01
C ALA A 305 -14.71 15.23 12.07
N LEU A 306 -15.31 14.02 11.93
CA LEU A 306 -15.04 12.89 12.82
C LEU A 306 -13.58 12.43 12.71
N THR A 307 -13.03 12.37 11.51
CA THR A 307 -11.62 12.01 11.30
C THR A 307 -10.70 13.02 11.97
N GLN A 308 -11.01 14.32 11.91
CA GLN A 308 -10.27 15.36 12.61
C GLN A 308 -10.43 15.23 14.13
N GLU A 309 -11.63 14.93 14.64
CA GLU A 309 -11.86 14.66 16.06
C GLU A 309 -10.98 13.50 16.56
N PHE A 310 -10.86 12.41 15.79
CA PHE A 310 -10.02 11.28 16.17
C PHE A 310 -8.52 11.65 16.18
N ILE A 311 -8.09 12.52 15.27
CA ILE A 311 -6.75 13.09 15.27
C ILE A 311 -6.52 13.92 16.53
N ASP A 312 -7.46 14.80 16.87
CA ASP A 312 -7.35 15.72 18.01
C ASP A 312 -7.41 14.99 19.36
N ASP A 313 -8.17 13.89 19.45
CA ASP A 313 -8.27 13.07 20.67
C ASP A 313 -6.89 12.48 21.04
N TRP A 314 -6.30 11.69 20.17
CA TRP A 314 -5.01 11.04 20.48
C TRP A 314 -4.15 10.63 19.27
N LEU A 315 -4.76 10.31 18.13
CA LEU A 315 -4.05 9.79 16.98
C LEU A 315 -3.02 10.78 16.40
N GLY A 316 -3.31 12.07 16.48
CA GLY A 316 -2.44 13.13 15.96
C GLY A 316 -1.08 13.22 16.66
N TYR A 317 -0.94 12.67 17.86
CA TYR A 317 0.37 12.60 18.53
C TYR A 317 1.31 11.58 17.87
N PHE A 318 0.77 10.66 17.09
CA PHE A 318 1.51 9.61 16.38
C PHE A 318 1.52 9.80 14.86
N ILE A 319 0.91 10.86 14.33
CA ILE A 319 0.97 11.24 12.93
C ILE A 319 2.23 12.07 12.69
N ASN A 320 3.01 11.68 11.69
CA ASN A 320 4.14 12.50 11.23
C ASN A 320 3.63 13.54 10.21
N PRO A 321 3.72 14.85 10.49
CA PRO A 321 3.28 15.90 9.56
C PRO A 321 3.94 15.83 8.19
N ALA A 322 5.19 15.35 8.11
CA ALA A 322 5.90 15.17 6.85
C ALA A 322 5.23 14.15 5.91
N ASN A 323 4.36 13.28 6.44
CA ASN A 323 3.61 12.32 5.62
C ASN A 323 2.55 12.98 4.73
N LYS A 324 2.18 14.23 5.01
CA LYS A 324 1.27 15.03 4.15
C LYS A 324 2.00 15.73 3.00
N LEU A 325 3.32 15.73 3.01
CA LEU A 325 4.11 16.38 1.95
C LEU A 325 4.30 15.42 0.77
N MET A 326 4.13 15.94 -0.43
CA MET A 326 4.57 15.28 -1.65
C MET A 326 6.04 15.59 -1.91
N SER A 327 6.77 14.64 -2.49
CA SER A 327 8.18 14.82 -2.85
C SER A 327 8.49 14.13 -4.17
N SER A 328 8.84 14.91 -5.19
CA SER A 328 9.29 14.38 -6.48
C SER A 328 10.61 13.61 -6.42
N LEU A 329 11.40 13.77 -5.34
CA LEU A 329 12.63 13.01 -5.13
C LEU A 329 12.38 11.49 -5.06
N LEU A 330 11.15 11.07 -4.73
CA LEU A 330 10.76 9.65 -4.76
C LEU A 330 10.88 9.02 -6.14
N LEU A 331 10.75 9.80 -7.21
CA LEU A 331 10.90 9.32 -8.59
C LEU A 331 12.36 8.98 -8.91
N GLY A 332 13.31 9.65 -8.28
CA GLY A 332 14.74 9.43 -8.51
C GLY A 332 15.28 8.13 -7.94
N CYS A 333 14.72 7.64 -6.82
CA CYS A 333 15.21 6.45 -6.14
C CYS A 333 14.19 5.31 -6.05
N GLY A 334 12.94 5.52 -6.50
CA GLY A 334 11.88 4.51 -6.50
C GLY A 334 11.43 4.04 -5.10
N LEU A 335 11.89 4.67 -4.03
CA LEU A 335 11.60 4.26 -2.66
C LEU A 335 10.17 4.65 -2.24
N PRO A 336 9.44 3.79 -1.52
CA PRO A 336 8.11 4.13 -1.01
C PRO A 336 8.15 5.37 -0.11
N GLY A 337 7.13 6.23 -0.24
CA GLY A 337 7.02 7.48 0.54
C GLY A 337 7.18 7.28 2.06
N GLY A 338 6.68 6.18 2.61
CA GLY A 338 6.87 5.79 4.01
C GLY A 338 8.33 5.58 4.40
N MET A 339 9.20 5.22 3.45
CA MET A 339 10.62 5.00 3.71
C MET A 339 11.46 6.26 3.73
N MET A 340 11.03 7.35 3.08
CA MET A 340 11.78 8.62 3.14
C MET A 340 11.97 9.10 4.58
N GLY A 341 10.94 9.00 5.42
CA GLY A 341 11.05 9.38 6.84
C GLY A 341 12.05 8.50 7.60
N SER A 342 12.00 7.17 7.45
CA SER A 342 12.96 6.27 8.06
C SER A 342 14.36 6.43 7.47
N MET A 343 14.46 6.65 6.17
CA MET A 343 15.73 6.88 5.50
C MET A 343 16.43 8.15 6.01
N MET A 344 15.69 9.23 6.20
CA MET A 344 16.23 10.47 6.77
C MET A 344 16.68 10.29 8.23
N ALA A 345 15.96 9.51 9.02
CA ALA A 345 16.34 9.19 10.40
C ALA A 345 17.61 8.33 10.44
N ASP A 346 17.67 7.29 9.62
CA ASP A 346 18.82 6.38 9.55
C ASP A 346 20.05 7.09 8.96
N LEU A 347 19.85 7.95 7.96
CA LEU A 347 20.90 8.79 7.38
C LEU A 347 21.48 9.73 8.43
N GLY A 348 20.64 10.35 9.28
CA GLY A 348 21.09 11.18 10.41
C GLY A 348 21.99 10.43 11.38
N GLY A 349 21.71 9.15 11.63
CA GLY A 349 22.57 8.28 12.44
C GLY A 349 23.96 8.05 11.85
N ILE A 350 24.05 7.86 10.54
CA ILE A 350 25.30 7.61 9.81
C ILE A 350 26.04 8.92 9.48
N TYR A 351 25.34 10.02 9.28
CA TYR A 351 25.87 11.32 8.91
C TYR A 351 27.01 11.78 9.83
N ASN A 352 26.77 11.75 11.14
CA ASN A 352 27.78 12.13 12.13
C ASN A 352 29.00 11.20 12.11
N ALA A 353 28.79 9.90 11.89
CA ALA A 353 29.85 8.90 11.82
C ALA A 353 30.74 9.13 10.59
N ILE A 354 30.15 9.37 9.43
CA ILE A 354 30.86 9.65 8.17
C ILE A 354 31.63 10.96 8.29
N ASN A 355 31.03 12.06 8.74
CA ASN A 355 31.71 13.34 8.85
C ASN A 355 32.89 13.29 9.85
N LYS A 356 32.75 12.57 10.96
CA LYS A 356 33.87 12.31 11.87
C LYS A 356 35.04 11.58 11.18
N LEU A 357 34.74 10.62 10.29
CA LEU A 357 35.79 9.91 9.53
C LEU A 357 36.46 10.84 8.53
N ARG A 358 35.71 11.67 7.82
CA ARG A 358 36.20 12.63 6.84
C ARG A 358 37.13 13.68 7.48
N VAL A 359 36.68 14.27 8.58
CA VAL A 359 37.52 15.22 9.35
C VAL A 359 38.84 14.58 9.79
N LYS A 360 38.82 13.31 10.27
CA LYS A 360 40.05 12.57 10.62
C LYS A 360 40.99 12.36 9.43
N LYS A 361 40.45 12.30 8.19
CA LYS A 361 41.22 12.19 6.96
C LYS A 361 41.67 13.55 6.40
N GLY A 362 41.29 14.67 7.01
CA GLY A 362 41.54 16.02 6.51
C GLY A 362 40.62 16.42 5.35
N GLU A 363 39.50 15.72 5.18
CA GLU A 363 38.49 16.01 4.18
C GLU A 363 37.39 16.92 4.74
N ALA A 364 36.76 17.71 3.88
CA ALA A 364 35.63 18.56 4.27
C ALA A 364 34.41 17.71 4.69
N GLU A 365 33.64 18.20 5.65
CA GLU A 365 32.35 17.63 6.02
C GLU A 365 31.37 17.71 4.85
N LEU A 366 30.49 16.72 4.73
CA LEU A 366 29.38 16.73 3.78
C LEU A 366 28.17 17.40 4.41
N SER A 367 27.42 18.13 3.62
CA SER A 367 26.07 18.56 3.99
C SER A 367 25.09 17.38 4.01
N MET A 368 23.90 17.57 4.59
CA MET A 368 22.86 16.54 4.55
C MET A 368 22.39 16.28 3.10
N ASP A 369 22.34 17.30 2.26
CA ASP A 369 21.96 17.18 0.85
C ASP A 369 23.02 16.40 0.06
N ASP A 370 24.33 16.65 0.29
CA ASP A 370 25.39 15.85 -0.32
C ASP A 370 25.30 14.38 0.07
N MET A 371 24.93 14.12 1.35
CA MET A 371 24.73 12.76 1.84
C MET A 371 23.53 12.09 1.19
N LEU A 372 22.42 12.80 0.97
CA LEU A 372 21.26 12.31 0.23
C LEU A 372 21.62 11.96 -1.21
N VAL A 373 22.34 12.82 -1.90
CA VAL A 373 22.82 12.54 -3.26
C VAL A 373 23.68 11.28 -3.30
N LYS A 374 24.62 11.13 -2.35
CA LYS A 374 25.44 9.92 -2.24
C LYS A 374 24.60 8.69 -1.99
N LEU A 375 23.57 8.77 -1.12
CA LEU A 375 22.69 7.66 -0.83
C LEU A 375 21.84 7.26 -2.04
N PHE A 376 21.29 8.21 -2.77
CA PHE A 376 20.55 7.92 -4.00
C PHE A 376 21.42 7.24 -5.05
N ASN A 377 22.62 7.76 -5.29
CA ASN A 377 23.58 7.12 -6.19
C ASN A 377 23.96 5.70 -5.76
N GLU A 378 24.08 5.47 -4.45
CA GLU A 378 24.40 4.14 -3.95
C GLU A 378 23.19 3.19 -4.02
N VAL A 379 21.96 3.66 -3.83
CA VAL A 379 20.74 2.87 -4.07
C VAL A 379 20.64 2.50 -5.56
N GLU A 380 20.86 3.46 -6.46
CA GLU A 380 20.90 3.22 -7.91
C GLU A 380 21.97 2.22 -8.31
N TYR A 381 23.12 2.22 -7.62
CA TYR A 381 24.18 1.24 -7.82
C TYR A 381 23.80 -0.15 -7.29
N VAL A 382 23.23 -0.24 -6.10
CA VAL A 382 22.91 -1.51 -5.41
C VAL A 382 21.70 -2.20 -6.02
N TRP A 383 20.64 -1.47 -6.32
CA TRP A 383 19.34 -2.03 -6.69
C TRP A 383 19.39 -3.01 -7.90
N PRO A 384 20.03 -2.66 -9.04
CA PRO A 384 20.19 -3.62 -10.14
C PRO A 384 21.05 -4.83 -9.76
N ARG A 385 22.03 -4.65 -8.88
CA ARG A 385 22.96 -5.72 -8.47
C ARG A 385 22.34 -6.76 -7.56
N VAL A 386 21.31 -6.36 -6.81
CA VAL A 386 20.50 -7.29 -6.00
C VAL A 386 19.27 -7.81 -6.78
N GLY A 387 19.25 -7.65 -8.12
CA GLY A 387 18.22 -8.23 -9.00
C GLY A 387 16.91 -7.48 -9.05
N TYR A 388 16.90 -6.16 -8.85
CA TYR A 388 15.71 -5.31 -8.94
C TYR A 388 14.51 -5.76 -8.09
N PRO A 389 14.66 -6.12 -6.81
CA PRO A 389 13.48 -6.41 -5.99
C PRO A 389 12.54 -5.20 -6.01
N PRO A 390 11.22 -5.39 -6.13
CA PRO A 390 10.28 -4.28 -6.02
C PRO A 390 10.51 -3.53 -4.72
N LEU A 391 10.53 -2.19 -4.79
CA LEU A 391 10.83 -1.35 -3.62
C LEU A 391 9.62 -1.21 -2.69
N VAL A 392 9.13 -2.35 -2.25
CA VAL A 392 8.02 -2.57 -1.31
C VAL A 392 8.60 -3.15 -0.02
N THR A 393 8.01 -2.82 1.11
CA THR A 393 8.43 -3.38 2.42
C THR A 393 8.23 -4.93 2.44
N PRO A 394 9.21 -5.73 2.91
CA PRO A 394 10.47 -5.33 3.57
C PRO A 394 11.66 -5.08 2.62
N PHE A 395 11.57 -5.44 1.35
CA PHE A 395 12.70 -5.50 0.40
C PHE A 395 13.30 -4.13 0.09
N SER A 396 12.47 -3.09 0.07
CA SER A 396 12.93 -1.71 -0.01
C SER A 396 13.82 -1.32 1.17
N GLN A 397 13.52 -1.81 2.38
CA GLN A 397 14.36 -1.57 3.56
C GLN A 397 15.71 -2.26 3.44
N TYR A 398 15.74 -3.51 2.93
CA TYR A 398 16.99 -4.24 2.74
C TYR A 398 17.87 -3.54 1.71
N THR A 399 17.32 -3.16 0.55
CA THR A 399 18.08 -2.43 -0.48
C THR A 399 18.65 -1.11 0.05
N LYS A 400 17.83 -0.32 0.76
CA LYS A 400 18.24 0.92 1.42
C LYS A 400 19.36 0.67 2.44
N ASN A 401 19.20 -0.34 3.29
CA ASN A 401 20.17 -0.62 4.35
C ASN A 401 21.52 -1.09 3.78
N ILE A 402 21.50 -1.88 2.69
CA ILE A 402 22.74 -2.22 1.96
C ILE A 402 23.42 -0.93 1.48
N ALA A 403 22.69 -0.02 0.85
CA ALA A 403 23.24 1.25 0.38
C ALA A 403 23.80 2.12 1.52
N LEU A 404 23.09 2.23 2.63
CA LEU A 404 23.55 2.97 3.82
C LEU A 404 24.84 2.38 4.42
N MET A 405 24.87 1.05 4.57
CA MET A 405 26.06 0.37 5.08
C MET A 405 27.26 0.50 4.13
N ASN A 406 27.01 0.45 2.82
CA ASN A 406 28.04 0.69 1.81
C ASN A 406 28.64 2.09 1.92
N LEU A 407 27.82 3.14 2.10
CA LEU A 407 28.35 4.50 2.28
C LEU A 407 29.32 4.56 3.48
N LEU A 408 28.94 3.98 4.60
CA LEU A 408 29.79 3.95 5.78
C LEU A 408 31.10 3.18 5.55
N THR A 409 31.02 1.99 4.94
CA THR A 409 32.19 1.14 4.72
C THR A 409 33.11 1.67 3.62
N ILE A 410 32.58 2.35 2.60
CA ILE A 410 33.38 3.08 1.61
C ILE A 410 34.18 4.21 2.28
N GLU A 411 33.57 5.01 3.13
CA GLU A 411 34.27 6.06 3.88
C GLU A 411 35.32 5.49 4.84
N GLN A 412 35.13 4.27 5.32
CA GLN A 412 36.15 3.54 6.10
C GLN A 412 37.28 2.95 5.25
N GLY A 413 37.20 3.00 3.92
CA GLY A 413 38.18 2.38 3.00
C GLY A 413 38.04 0.87 2.87
N LYS A 414 36.90 0.29 3.28
CA LYS A 414 36.65 -1.17 3.27
C LYS A 414 35.90 -1.68 2.02
N GLY A 415 35.33 -0.79 1.21
CA GLY A 415 34.52 -1.15 0.04
C GLY A 415 33.06 -1.46 0.37
N ARG A 416 32.35 -2.04 -0.62
CA ARG A 416 30.90 -2.36 -0.56
C ARG A 416 30.65 -3.75 0.00
N TYR A 417 29.42 -3.99 0.46
CA TYR A 417 28.88 -5.31 0.89
C TYR A 417 29.61 -5.95 2.10
N VAL A 418 30.36 -5.16 2.86
CA VAL A 418 31.11 -5.63 4.03
C VAL A 418 30.19 -5.83 5.24
N MET A 419 29.15 -4.99 5.36
CA MET A 419 28.21 -5.01 6.46
C MET A 419 26.81 -5.35 5.94
N MET A 420 26.53 -6.63 5.76
CA MET A 420 25.20 -7.14 5.42
C MET A 420 24.74 -8.16 6.46
N ASP A 421 23.54 -7.95 6.99
CA ASP A 421 22.90 -8.88 7.93
C ASP A 421 22.26 -10.09 7.22
N ASP A 422 21.76 -11.04 8.01
CA ASP A 422 21.14 -12.25 7.49
C ASP A 422 19.81 -11.99 6.76
N ALA A 423 19.09 -10.91 7.05
CA ALA A 423 17.87 -10.54 6.35
C ALA A 423 18.17 -10.01 4.95
N MET A 424 19.20 -9.15 4.80
CA MET A 424 19.69 -8.69 3.50
C MET A 424 20.19 -9.85 2.65
N TRP A 425 20.97 -10.75 3.24
CA TRP A 425 21.43 -11.98 2.57
C TRP A 425 20.26 -12.90 2.24
N GLY A 426 19.28 -13.04 3.13
CA GLY A 426 18.09 -13.87 2.89
C GLY A 426 17.31 -13.44 1.64
N MET A 427 17.18 -12.12 1.41
CA MET A 427 16.61 -11.59 0.17
C MET A 427 17.47 -12.02 -1.05
N ILE A 428 18.78 -11.73 -1.03
CA ILE A 428 19.69 -11.99 -2.16
C ILE A 428 19.74 -13.48 -2.50
N LEU A 429 19.72 -14.35 -1.48
CA LEU A 429 19.83 -15.80 -1.63
C LEU A 429 18.53 -16.50 -2.03
N GLY A 430 17.42 -15.77 -2.16
CA GLY A 430 16.13 -16.34 -2.58
C GLY A 430 15.30 -16.97 -1.45
N LYS A 431 15.70 -16.81 -0.18
CA LYS A 431 14.97 -17.40 0.98
C LYS A 431 13.58 -16.80 1.21
N SER A 432 13.32 -15.61 0.70
CA SER A 432 12.01 -14.93 0.81
C SER A 432 11.17 -15.07 -0.46
N GLY A 433 11.70 -15.75 -1.48
CA GLY A 433 11.10 -15.92 -2.80
C GLY A 433 12.03 -15.52 -3.92
N LYS A 434 11.58 -15.71 -5.16
CA LYS A 434 12.33 -15.46 -6.37
C LYS A 434 12.55 -13.96 -6.59
N ILE A 435 13.80 -13.56 -6.75
CA ILE A 435 14.17 -12.19 -7.15
C ILE A 435 13.83 -11.99 -8.64
N PRO A 436 13.22 -10.84 -9.03
CA PRO A 436 12.80 -10.60 -10.41
C PRO A 436 13.93 -10.61 -11.44
N GLY A 437 15.09 -10.06 -11.11
CA GLY A 437 16.25 -9.95 -11.99
C GLY A 437 17.44 -10.81 -11.53
N GLU A 438 18.54 -10.71 -12.26
CA GLU A 438 19.77 -11.45 -11.94
C GLU A 438 20.56 -10.77 -10.80
N ILE A 439 21.11 -11.60 -9.91
CA ILE A 439 22.07 -11.16 -8.90
C ILE A 439 23.43 -10.94 -9.55
N ALA A 440 24.07 -9.82 -9.25
CA ALA A 440 25.38 -9.48 -9.80
C ALA A 440 26.47 -10.52 -9.47
N PRO A 441 27.44 -10.76 -10.39
CA PRO A 441 28.50 -11.74 -10.19
C PRO A 441 29.28 -11.53 -8.90
N GLU A 442 29.60 -10.29 -8.54
CA GLU A 442 30.33 -9.97 -7.32
C GLU A 442 29.59 -10.41 -6.03
N LEU A 443 28.27 -10.38 -6.03
CA LEU A 443 27.48 -10.88 -4.88
C LEU A 443 27.40 -12.40 -4.87
N LYS A 444 27.38 -13.04 -6.03
CA LYS A 444 27.47 -14.52 -6.14
C LYS A 444 28.80 -15.02 -5.62
N GLU A 445 29.91 -14.39 -6.03
CA GLU A 445 31.26 -14.70 -5.56
C GLU A 445 31.41 -14.48 -4.05
N LEU A 446 30.86 -13.37 -3.55
CA LEU A 446 30.87 -13.06 -2.12
C LEU A 446 30.06 -14.08 -1.30
N ALA A 447 28.90 -14.55 -1.81
CA ALA A 447 28.12 -15.61 -1.19
C ALA A 447 28.93 -16.91 -1.06
N VAL A 448 29.59 -17.33 -2.14
CA VAL A 448 30.47 -18.51 -2.14
C VAL A 448 31.59 -18.35 -1.11
N LYS A 449 32.27 -17.21 -1.09
CA LYS A 449 33.33 -16.90 -0.12
C LYS A 449 32.86 -16.97 1.33
N GLN A 450 31.61 -16.58 1.57
CA GLN A 450 30.97 -16.60 2.91
C GLN A 450 30.27 -17.93 3.20
N LYS A 451 30.37 -18.94 2.33
CA LYS A 451 29.71 -20.26 2.46
C LYS A 451 28.18 -20.11 2.57
N ARG A 452 27.60 -19.18 1.82
CA ARG A 452 26.15 -18.96 1.71
C ARG A 452 25.65 -19.60 0.43
N GLU A 453 24.49 -20.26 0.50
CA GLU A 453 23.90 -20.99 -0.61
C GLU A 453 22.64 -20.29 -1.11
N PHE A 454 22.53 -20.17 -2.43
CA PHE A 454 21.31 -19.74 -3.12
C PHE A 454 20.27 -20.86 -3.06
N THR A 455 19.02 -20.49 -2.96
CA THR A 455 17.91 -21.44 -2.98
C THR A 455 16.80 -20.96 -3.92
N ASP A 456 16.13 -21.92 -4.56
CA ASP A 456 14.90 -21.72 -5.32
C ASP A 456 13.75 -22.59 -4.73
N VAL A 457 13.94 -23.05 -3.52
CA VAL A 457 12.89 -23.79 -2.78
C VAL A 457 11.72 -22.86 -2.52
N ASP A 458 10.51 -23.38 -2.68
CA ASP A 458 9.29 -22.63 -2.40
C ASP A 458 9.25 -22.24 -0.90
N PRO A 459 9.26 -20.94 -0.58
CA PRO A 459 9.43 -20.48 0.81
C PRO A 459 8.35 -20.99 1.77
N HIS A 460 7.10 -21.21 1.32
CA HIS A 460 6.05 -21.67 2.20
C HIS A 460 6.24 -23.12 2.66
N THR A 461 6.97 -23.93 1.88
CA THR A 461 7.26 -25.34 2.23
C THR A 461 8.34 -25.49 3.30
N LEU A 462 8.99 -24.39 3.68
CA LEU A 462 10.06 -24.37 4.69
C LEU A 462 9.55 -24.16 6.12
N LEU A 463 8.24 -24.04 6.30
CA LEU A 463 7.62 -23.71 7.59
C LEU A 463 6.77 -24.87 8.08
N ASP A 464 7.07 -25.34 9.27
CA ASP A 464 6.23 -26.33 9.96
C ASP A 464 4.94 -25.71 10.48
N ASN A 465 3.88 -26.52 10.59
CA ASN A 465 2.63 -26.14 11.22
C ASN A 465 2.83 -25.72 12.68
N ALA A 466 2.12 -24.67 13.12
CA ALA A 466 2.36 -24.07 14.43
C ALA A 466 1.11 -23.98 15.33
N LEU A 467 -0.11 -24.16 14.79
CA LEU A 467 -1.35 -23.96 15.57
C LEU A 467 -1.48 -24.86 16.78
N ASP A 468 -1.04 -26.13 16.71
CA ASP A 468 -1.13 -27.04 17.86
C ASP A 468 -0.30 -26.53 19.04
N GLY A 469 0.88 -25.98 18.78
CA GLY A 469 1.72 -25.36 19.80
C GLY A 469 1.06 -24.15 20.45
N PHE A 470 0.45 -23.27 19.64
CA PHE A 470 -0.27 -22.11 20.15
C PHE A 470 -1.57 -22.49 20.87
N ARG A 471 -2.29 -23.50 20.41
CA ARG A 471 -3.48 -24.02 21.10
C ARG A 471 -3.13 -24.60 22.47
N LYS A 472 -1.99 -25.30 22.58
CA LYS A 472 -1.45 -25.75 23.87
C LYS A 472 -1.10 -24.57 24.76
N GLU A 473 -0.44 -23.55 24.26
CA GLU A 473 -0.10 -22.33 25.02
C GLU A 473 -1.37 -21.62 25.54
N MET A 474 -2.44 -21.49 24.71
CA MET A 474 -3.74 -20.96 25.14
C MET A 474 -4.26 -21.71 26.36
N LYS A 475 -4.28 -23.04 26.26
CA LYS A 475 -4.77 -23.92 27.33
C LYS A 475 -3.92 -23.80 28.60
N ASP A 476 -2.59 -23.82 28.47
CA ASP A 476 -1.67 -23.75 29.61
C ASP A 476 -1.78 -22.41 30.37
N ASN A 477 -2.17 -21.32 29.68
CA ASN A 477 -2.41 -20.01 30.27
C ASN A 477 -3.86 -19.76 30.69
N GLY A 478 -4.78 -20.71 30.47
CA GLY A 478 -6.21 -20.53 30.73
C GLY A 478 -6.87 -19.49 29.83
N TRP A 479 -6.35 -19.28 28.62
CA TRP A 479 -6.94 -18.38 27.63
C TRP A 479 -7.91 -19.13 26.73
N GLU A 480 -9.05 -18.53 26.44
CA GLU A 480 -10.04 -19.06 25.50
C GLU A 480 -9.63 -18.75 24.06
N CYS A 481 -9.92 -19.66 23.13
CA CYS A 481 -9.61 -19.46 21.72
C CYS A 481 -10.50 -18.40 21.04
N GLY A 482 -11.56 -17.94 21.71
CA GLY A 482 -12.51 -16.97 21.17
C GLY A 482 -13.50 -17.59 20.18
N GLN A 483 -14.42 -16.78 19.67
CA GLN A 483 -15.36 -17.17 18.62
C GLN A 483 -14.57 -17.46 17.33
N ASP A 484 -14.88 -18.57 16.66
CA ASP A 484 -14.22 -18.96 15.41
C ASP A 484 -12.67 -19.08 15.52
N ASP A 485 -12.14 -19.38 16.71
CA ASP A 485 -10.69 -19.43 17.02
C ASP A 485 -9.97 -18.06 16.83
N GLU A 486 -10.66 -16.94 16.92
CA GLU A 486 -10.09 -15.61 16.63
C GLU A 486 -8.98 -15.18 17.62
N GLU A 487 -9.09 -15.55 18.90
CA GLU A 487 -8.02 -15.27 19.89
C GLU A 487 -6.80 -16.17 19.67
N LEU A 488 -7.01 -17.44 19.26
CA LEU A 488 -5.93 -18.31 18.83
C LEU A 488 -5.21 -17.75 17.60
N PHE A 489 -5.97 -17.23 16.64
CA PHE A 489 -5.42 -16.57 15.46
C PHE A 489 -4.55 -15.36 15.86
N GLU A 490 -5.00 -14.50 16.76
CA GLU A 490 -4.22 -13.35 17.21
C GLU A 490 -2.91 -13.76 17.91
N LEU A 491 -2.95 -14.78 18.77
CA LEU A 491 -1.74 -15.33 19.39
C LEU A 491 -0.79 -15.89 18.34
N ALA A 492 -1.30 -16.70 17.41
CA ALA A 492 -0.47 -17.34 16.39
C ALA A 492 0.08 -16.31 15.38
N MET A 493 -0.67 -15.26 15.08
CA MET A 493 -0.27 -14.21 14.14
C MET A 493 0.67 -13.18 14.77
N HIS A 494 0.43 -12.78 16.02
CA HIS A 494 1.16 -11.72 16.73
C HIS A 494 1.61 -12.15 18.13
N PRO A 495 2.41 -13.23 18.28
CA PRO A 495 2.63 -13.89 19.57
C PRO A 495 3.17 -12.97 20.66
N GLU A 496 4.13 -12.10 20.35
CA GLU A 496 4.70 -11.18 21.33
C GLU A 496 3.70 -10.11 21.78
N GLN A 497 3.01 -9.48 20.79
CA GLN A 497 2.05 -8.43 21.07
C GLN A 497 0.82 -8.96 21.81
N TYR A 498 0.36 -10.16 21.45
CA TYR A 498 -0.76 -10.80 22.11
C TYR A 498 -0.46 -11.15 23.57
N ARG A 499 0.72 -11.72 23.87
CA ARG A 499 1.15 -12.00 25.26
C ARG A 499 1.21 -10.72 26.10
N ILE A 500 1.75 -9.63 25.53
CA ILE A 500 1.80 -8.32 26.20
C ILE A 500 0.37 -7.78 26.40
N TYR A 501 -0.52 -7.95 25.45
CA TYR A 501 -1.93 -7.58 25.55
C TYR A 501 -2.63 -8.36 26.66
N LYS A 502 -2.54 -9.67 26.69
CA LYS A 502 -3.17 -10.55 27.70
C LYS A 502 -2.62 -10.29 29.12
N SER A 503 -1.39 -9.85 29.25
CA SER A 503 -0.82 -9.45 30.55
C SER A 503 -1.33 -8.09 31.07
N GLY A 504 -2.09 -7.32 30.27
CA GLY A 504 -2.52 -5.97 30.60
C GLY A 504 -1.41 -4.90 30.49
N MET A 505 -0.19 -5.28 30.14
CA MET A 505 0.93 -4.33 29.99
C MET A 505 0.80 -3.47 28.73
N ALA A 506 0.16 -3.97 27.65
CA ALA A 506 -0.02 -3.21 26.42
C ALA A 506 -0.66 -1.84 26.67
N LYS A 507 -1.78 -1.81 27.38
CA LYS A 507 -2.49 -0.57 27.72
C LYS A 507 -1.64 0.39 28.55
N LYS A 508 -0.88 -0.11 29.52
CA LYS A 508 0.02 0.71 30.35
C LYS A 508 1.14 1.31 29.52
N ASN A 509 1.77 0.51 28.65
CA ASN A 509 2.83 0.97 27.76
C ASN A 509 2.31 2.02 26.77
N PHE A 510 1.15 1.77 26.16
CA PHE A 510 0.50 2.72 25.25
C PHE A 510 0.21 4.06 25.92
N LEU A 511 -0.36 4.06 27.14
CA LEU A 511 -0.64 5.31 27.87
C LEU A 511 0.63 6.07 28.24
N ALA A 512 1.70 5.37 28.60
CA ALA A 512 3.00 5.98 28.86
C ALA A 512 3.61 6.60 27.59
N ASP A 513 3.53 5.91 26.45
CA ASP A 513 4.00 6.43 25.17
C ASP A 513 3.15 7.62 24.69
N LEU A 514 1.83 7.58 24.89
CA LEU A 514 0.95 8.70 24.58
C LEU A 514 1.28 9.92 25.45
N GLN A 515 1.56 9.73 26.74
CA GLN A 515 1.96 10.84 27.61
C GLN A 515 3.29 11.44 27.17
N LYS A 516 4.31 10.63 26.85
CA LYS A 516 5.57 11.11 26.28
C LYS A 516 5.37 11.91 24.99
N ALA A 517 4.50 11.43 24.08
CA ALA A 517 4.21 12.12 22.82
C ALA A 517 3.49 13.45 23.07
N LYS A 518 2.58 13.52 24.05
CA LYS A 518 1.95 14.77 24.51
C LYS A 518 2.97 15.76 25.04
N ASP A 519 3.84 15.33 25.92
CA ASP A 519 4.88 16.16 26.55
C ASP A 519 5.86 16.70 25.50
N ALA A 520 6.28 15.86 24.55
CA ALA A 520 7.14 16.28 23.44
C ALA A 520 6.48 17.34 22.55
N LYS A 521 5.18 17.20 22.25
CA LYS A 521 4.44 18.19 21.46
C LYS A 521 4.20 19.50 22.21
N LEU A 522 4.05 19.46 23.52
CA LEU A 522 3.96 20.65 24.38
C LEU A 522 5.32 21.38 24.46
N GLY A 523 6.42 20.65 24.51
CA GLY A 523 7.78 21.21 24.49
C GLY A 523 8.18 21.84 23.15
N THR A 524 7.50 21.52 22.05
CA THR A 524 7.71 22.11 20.72
C THR A 524 6.73 23.27 20.42
N LYS A 525 5.74 23.53 21.24
CA LYS A 525 4.98 24.78 21.15
C LYS A 525 5.90 25.91 21.60
N LEU A 526 6.30 26.75 20.62
CA LEU A 526 6.79 28.09 20.94
C LEU A 526 5.91 28.67 22.04
N SER A 527 6.50 29.18 23.11
CA SER A 527 5.74 29.84 24.14
C SER A 527 4.85 30.90 23.48
N VAL A 528 3.72 31.23 24.10
CA VAL A 528 2.81 32.27 23.56
C VAL A 528 3.59 33.57 23.35
N GLU A 529 4.64 33.80 24.12
CA GLU A 529 5.56 34.93 24.03
C GLU A 529 6.48 34.85 22.80
N GLU A 530 7.01 33.67 22.46
CA GLU A 530 7.81 33.46 21.23
C GLU A 530 6.95 33.56 19.98
N LEU A 531 5.69 33.11 20.02
CA LEU A 531 4.74 33.25 18.92
C LEU A 531 4.30 34.71 18.73
N ALA A 532 4.16 35.48 19.82
CA ALA A 532 3.90 36.90 19.80
C ALA A 532 5.09 37.68 19.24
N ALA A 533 6.32 37.35 19.67
CA ALA A 533 7.56 37.94 19.16
C ALA A 533 7.74 37.67 17.66
N PHE A 534 7.44 36.43 17.18
CA PHE A 534 7.49 36.11 15.74
C PHE A 534 6.44 36.86 14.91
N LYS A 535 5.23 37.09 15.46
CA LYS A 535 4.18 37.89 14.83
C LYS A 535 4.56 39.37 14.80
N HIS A 536 5.17 39.93 15.83
CA HIS A 536 5.67 41.29 15.87
C HIS A 536 6.82 41.50 14.88
N ALA A 537 7.82 40.63 14.86
CA ALA A 537 8.94 40.72 13.92
C ALA A 537 8.48 40.65 12.45
N LYS A 538 7.41 39.89 12.15
CA LYS A 538 6.84 39.82 10.81
C LYS A 538 6.00 41.03 10.45
N ALA A 539 5.34 41.67 11.42
CA ALA A 539 4.61 42.93 11.23
C ALA A 539 5.60 44.09 10.98
N ASP A 540 6.70 44.17 11.73
CA ASP A 540 7.74 45.19 11.59
C ASP A 540 8.48 45.04 10.26
N ALA A 541 8.70 43.82 9.75
CA ALA A 541 9.30 43.55 8.45
C ALA A 541 8.40 43.97 7.26
N LEU A 542 7.08 44.04 7.47
CA LEU A 542 6.10 44.47 6.45
C LEU A 542 5.81 45.96 6.49
N THR A 543 6.26 46.67 7.54
CA THR A 543 6.06 48.13 7.71
C THR A 543 7.35 48.93 7.64
N ALA A 544 8.49 48.30 7.35
CA ALA A 544 9.75 49.00 7.07
C ALA A 544 9.68 49.70 5.70
N PRO A 545 10.08 50.98 5.59
CA PRO A 545 9.93 51.80 4.39
C PRO A 545 10.83 51.34 3.22
#